data_0ee7b75c226e28bb8cfd093e2db3a518
#
_entry.id   0ee7b75c226e28bb8cfd093e2db3a518
#
_cell.length_a   1.000
_cell.length_b   1.000
_cell.length_c   1.000
_cell.angle_alpha   90.00
_cell.angle_beta   90.00
_cell.angle_gamma   90.00
#
_symmetry.space_group_name_H-M   'P 1'
#
loop_
_entity.id
_entity.type
_entity.pdbx_description
1 polymer ?
#
loop_
_entity_poly.entity_id
_entity_poly.type
_entity_poly.pdbx_seq_one_letter_code
_entity_poly.pdbx_strand_id
1 'polypeptide(L)'
;MKFFLDENIPKSVSEFLTRHHHEALDIRGTSDEGADDRRIFDLAQKKKAIFLTTDRDFFHTVPHLYKHHFGVVVIALRQPNRHNIQSKVEWFLEHFGDTDLENRVFQLRDRTYVTYTA
;
A
#
# COMPACT_ATOMS: atom_id res chain seq x y z
N MET A 1 -0.78 1.88 -12.60
CA MET A 1 -0.94 2.51 -11.26
C MET A 1 0.41 2.89 -10.69
N LYS A 2 0.43 3.78 -9.72
CA LYS A 2 1.64 4.22 -9.05
C LYS A 2 1.53 3.88 -7.56
N PHE A 3 2.50 3.14 -7.04
CA PHE A 3 2.51 2.67 -5.66
C PHE A 3 3.69 3.23 -4.90
N PHE A 4 3.47 3.54 -3.64
CA PHE A 4 4.53 3.89 -2.69
C PHE A 4 4.58 2.78 -1.64
N LEU A 5 5.72 2.11 -1.54
CA LEU A 5 5.87 0.90 -0.72
C LEU A 5 6.50 1.26 0.63
N ASP A 6 5.79 0.87 1.70
CA ASP A 6 6.32 0.97 3.06
C ASP A 6 7.49 -0.01 3.25
N GLU A 7 8.32 0.23 4.25
CA GLU A 7 9.52 -0.59 4.52
C GLU A 7 9.22 -2.07 4.76
N ASN A 8 8.02 -2.38 5.24
CA ASN A 8 7.61 -3.77 5.53
C ASN A 8 7.12 -4.54 4.30
N ILE A 9 7.06 -3.91 3.14
CA ILE A 9 6.69 -4.58 1.90
C ILE A 9 7.94 -5.20 1.26
N PRO A 10 7.93 -6.50 0.92
CA PRO A 10 9.10 -7.15 0.34
C PRO A 10 9.51 -6.54 -1.00
N LYS A 11 10.80 -6.53 -1.26
CA LYS A 11 11.36 -6.04 -2.52
C LYS A 11 10.80 -6.77 -3.74
N SER A 12 10.48 -8.06 -3.59
CA SER A 12 9.87 -8.85 -4.66
C SER A 12 8.55 -8.26 -5.16
N VAL A 13 7.80 -7.55 -4.30
CA VAL A 13 6.58 -6.87 -4.69
C VAL A 13 6.90 -5.70 -5.61
N SER A 14 7.93 -4.93 -5.29
CA SER A 14 8.40 -3.85 -6.16
C SER A 14 8.76 -4.38 -7.56
N GLU A 15 9.50 -5.46 -7.61
CA GLU A 15 9.89 -6.09 -8.86
C GLU A 15 8.69 -6.60 -9.66
N PHE A 16 7.73 -7.22 -8.97
CA PHE A 16 6.49 -7.69 -9.58
C PHE A 16 5.69 -6.53 -10.18
N LEU A 17 5.51 -5.45 -9.44
CA LEU A 17 4.76 -4.27 -9.91
C LEU A 17 5.41 -3.66 -11.16
N THR A 18 6.72 -3.54 -11.13
CA THR A 18 7.48 -2.98 -12.26
C THR A 18 7.34 -3.84 -13.51
N ARG A 19 7.40 -5.15 -13.36
CA ARG A 19 7.22 -6.09 -14.49
C ARG A 19 5.83 -6.00 -15.11
N HIS A 20 4.83 -5.63 -14.32
CA HIS A 20 3.45 -5.49 -14.78
C HIS A 20 3.07 -4.06 -15.13
N HIS A 21 4.08 -3.22 -15.44
CA HIS A 21 3.90 -1.85 -15.94
C HIS A 21 3.31 -0.88 -14.92
N HIS A 22 3.49 -1.17 -13.64
CA HIS A 22 3.15 -0.25 -12.56
C HIS A 22 4.41 0.46 -12.07
N GLU A 23 4.27 1.70 -11.61
CA GLU A 23 5.38 2.40 -10.98
C GLU A 23 5.40 2.03 -9.49
N ALA A 24 6.57 1.64 -8.98
CA ALA A 24 6.75 1.28 -7.59
C ALA A 24 7.88 2.12 -6.99
N LEU A 25 7.54 2.93 -5.99
CA LEU A 25 8.49 3.76 -5.25
C LEU A 25 8.76 3.10 -3.91
N ASP A 26 10.01 2.73 -3.67
CA ASP A 26 10.44 2.06 -2.44
C ASP A 26 11.23 3.04 -1.60
N ILE A 27 10.83 3.21 -0.32
CA ILE A 27 11.52 4.13 0.60
C ILE A 27 12.90 3.60 1.02
N ARG A 28 13.12 2.28 0.94
CA ARG A 28 14.41 1.68 1.32
C ARG A 28 15.52 2.17 0.42
N GLY A 29 16.66 2.49 1.02
CA GLY A 29 17.81 3.02 0.29
C GLY A 29 17.75 4.53 0.03
N THR A 30 16.68 5.20 0.46
CA THR A 30 16.54 6.66 0.36
C THR A 30 16.88 7.32 1.69
N SER A 31 17.03 8.65 1.70
CA SER A 31 17.26 9.42 2.92
C SER A 31 16.07 9.39 3.89
N ASP A 32 14.89 8.98 3.43
CA ASP A 32 13.67 8.90 4.24
C ASP A 32 13.45 7.52 4.86
N GLU A 33 14.34 6.55 4.60
CA GLU A 33 14.29 5.23 5.23
C GLU A 33 14.34 5.38 6.75
N GLY A 34 13.42 4.70 7.46
CA GLY A 34 13.31 4.79 8.91
C GLY A 34 12.51 5.98 9.41
N ALA A 35 11.93 6.78 8.53
CA ALA A 35 11.04 7.88 8.91
C ALA A 35 9.78 7.35 9.61
N ASP A 36 9.15 8.22 10.41
CA ASP A 36 7.91 7.83 11.10
C ASP A 36 6.74 7.68 10.11
N ASP A 37 5.66 7.06 10.58
CA ASP A 37 4.49 6.72 9.75
C ASP A 37 3.88 7.93 9.06
N ARG A 38 3.76 9.04 9.77
CA ARG A 38 3.17 10.25 9.20
C ARG A 38 4.02 10.81 8.08
N ARG A 39 5.34 10.82 8.26
CA ARG A 39 6.28 11.28 7.23
C ARG A 39 6.20 10.40 5.99
N ILE A 40 6.18 9.09 6.19
CA ILE A 40 6.10 8.12 5.09
C ILE A 40 4.80 8.33 4.31
N PHE A 41 3.69 8.47 5.01
CA PHE A 41 2.39 8.70 4.37
C PHE A 41 2.35 10.03 3.61
N ASP A 42 2.89 11.10 4.19
CA ASP A 42 2.98 12.39 3.52
C ASP A 42 3.79 12.31 2.22
N LEU A 43 4.87 11.54 2.22
CA LEU A 43 5.68 11.32 1.02
C LEU A 43 4.87 10.63 -0.09
N ALA A 44 4.08 9.62 0.28
CA ALA A 44 3.20 8.95 -0.69
C ALA A 44 2.22 9.94 -1.32
N GLN A 45 1.66 10.86 -0.51
CA GLN A 45 0.74 11.87 -1.00
C GLN A 45 1.43 12.85 -1.96
N LYS A 46 2.63 13.29 -1.63
CA LYS A 46 3.42 14.16 -2.51
C LYS A 46 3.70 13.51 -3.86
N LYS A 47 3.90 12.22 -3.87
CA LYS A 47 4.13 11.45 -5.10
C LYS A 47 2.85 11.08 -5.83
N LYS A 48 1.69 11.41 -5.27
CA LYS A 48 0.37 11.03 -5.80
C LYS A 48 0.27 9.52 -6.01
N ALA A 49 0.74 8.77 -5.05
CA ALA A 49 0.86 7.32 -5.13
C ALA A 49 -0.07 6.62 -4.15
N ILE A 50 -0.47 5.40 -4.50
CA ILE A 50 -1.22 4.50 -3.62
C ILE A 50 -0.24 3.97 -2.57
N PHE A 51 -0.57 4.13 -1.29
CA PHE A 51 0.28 3.67 -0.20
C PHE A 51 0.01 2.19 0.09
N LEU A 52 1.04 1.37 0.02
CA LEU A 52 0.96 -0.07 0.26
C LEU A 52 1.78 -0.42 1.50
N THR A 53 1.14 -1.03 2.50
CA THR A 53 1.77 -1.33 3.79
C THR A 53 1.21 -2.60 4.41
N THR A 54 1.94 -3.20 5.35
CA THR A 54 1.42 -4.26 6.22
C THR A 54 1.06 -3.74 7.61
N ASP A 55 1.26 -2.46 7.88
CA ASP A 55 0.95 -1.86 9.18
C ASP A 55 -0.55 -1.59 9.29
N ARG A 56 -1.23 -2.34 10.15
CA ARG A 56 -2.68 -2.26 10.36
C ARG A 56 -3.14 -0.92 10.93
N ASP A 57 -2.26 -0.21 11.61
CA ASP A 57 -2.62 1.08 12.21
C ASP A 57 -3.05 2.10 11.15
N PHE A 58 -2.50 2.05 9.96
CA PHE A 58 -2.89 2.95 8.88
C PHE A 58 -4.37 2.83 8.52
N PHE A 59 -4.94 1.63 8.60
CA PHE A 59 -6.36 1.43 8.28
C PHE A 59 -7.26 2.26 9.19
N HIS A 60 -6.88 2.41 10.45
CA HIS A 60 -7.66 3.13 11.45
C HIS A 60 -7.32 4.62 11.55
N THR A 61 -6.07 5.00 11.27
CA THR A 61 -5.60 6.37 11.48
C THR A 61 -5.79 7.28 10.27
N VAL A 62 -5.75 6.74 9.05
CA VAL A 62 -5.86 7.54 7.83
C VAL A 62 -7.12 8.41 7.80
N PRO A 63 -8.34 7.90 8.14
CA PRO A 63 -9.53 8.73 8.09
C PRO A 63 -9.50 9.93 9.02
N HIS A 64 -8.71 9.85 10.10
CA HIS A 64 -8.61 10.92 11.09
C HIS A 64 -7.56 11.97 10.73
N LEU A 65 -6.57 11.59 9.91
CA LEU A 65 -5.46 12.46 9.57
C LEU A 65 -5.61 13.13 8.20
N TYR A 66 -6.31 12.47 7.27
CA TYR A 66 -6.35 12.90 5.88
C TYR A 66 -7.78 12.84 5.36
N LYS A 67 -8.30 13.99 4.90
CA LYS A 67 -9.60 14.04 4.23
C LYS A 67 -9.50 13.65 2.77
N HIS A 68 -8.30 13.72 2.21
CA HIS A 68 -8.03 13.42 0.82
C HIS A 68 -6.70 12.69 0.70
N HIS A 69 -6.68 11.57 -0.03
CA HIS A 69 -5.47 10.79 -0.29
C HIS A 69 -5.64 10.00 -1.60
N PHE A 70 -4.54 9.45 -2.09
CA PHE A 70 -4.52 8.76 -3.38
C PHE A 70 -4.78 7.26 -3.30
N GLY A 71 -5.14 6.76 -2.14
CA GLY A 71 -5.47 5.38 -1.90
C GLY A 71 -4.52 4.70 -0.92
N VAL A 72 -5.05 3.77 -0.13
CA VAL A 72 -4.28 3.02 0.86
C VAL A 72 -4.68 1.56 0.77
N VAL A 73 -3.69 0.68 0.70
CA VAL A 73 -3.90 -0.77 0.73
C VAL A 73 -3.08 -1.34 1.87
N VAL A 74 -3.77 -1.84 2.90
CA VAL A 74 -3.15 -2.48 4.06
C VAL A 74 -3.28 -3.99 3.90
N ILE A 75 -2.16 -4.70 3.93
CA ILE A 75 -2.13 -6.16 3.83
C ILE A 75 -2.02 -6.72 5.23
N ALA A 76 -3.11 -7.32 5.73
CA ALA A 76 -3.25 -7.77 7.11
C ALA A 76 -3.40 -9.29 7.16
N LEU A 77 -2.31 -10.01 6.93
CA LEU A 77 -2.29 -11.46 6.90
C LEU A 77 -1.80 -12.04 8.22
N ARG A 78 -2.23 -13.25 8.54
CA ARG A 78 -1.73 -13.99 9.72
C ARG A 78 -0.26 -14.32 9.57
N GLN A 79 0.16 -14.70 8.36
CA GLN A 79 1.55 -15.01 8.06
C GLN A 79 2.01 -14.08 6.93
N PRO A 80 2.47 -12.89 7.28
CA PRO A 80 2.86 -11.88 6.28
C PRO A 80 4.26 -12.15 5.73
N ASN A 81 4.48 -13.34 5.21
CA ASN A 81 5.72 -13.67 4.53
C ASN A 81 5.71 -13.14 3.09
N ARG A 82 6.87 -13.15 2.46
CA ARG A 82 7.05 -12.60 1.11
C ARG A 82 6.07 -13.19 0.10
N HIS A 83 5.92 -14.50 0.09
CA HIS A 83 5.03 -15.19 -0.85
C HIS A 83 3.57 -14.78 -0.65
N ASN A 84 3.11 -14.77 0.58
CA ASN A 84 1.71 -14.46 0.89
C ASN A 84 1.38 -12.99 0.60
N ILE A 85 2.30 -12.09 0.91
CA ILE A 85 2.13 -10.66 0.59
C ILE A 85 2.05 -10.47 -0.92
N GLN A 86 2.96 -11.05 -1.67
CA GLN A 86 2.96 -10.94 -3.12
C GLN A 86 1.69 -11.52 -3.74
N SER A 87 1.27 -12.69 -3.30
CA SER A 87 0.02 -13.32 -3.78
C SER A 87 -1.19 -12.41 -3.55
N LYS A 88 -1.22 -11.72 -2.41
CA LYS A 88 -2.33 -10.81 -2.09
C LYS A 88 -2.29 -9.55 -2.97
N VAL A 89 -1.12 -9.04 -3.28
CA VAL A 89 -0.96 -7.92 -4.20
C VAL A 89 -1.42 -8.32 -5.60
N GLU A 90 -1.04 -9.50 -6.08
CA GLU A 90 -1.49 -10.03 -7.37
C GLU A 90 -3.01 -10.14 -7.42
N TRP A 91 -3.62 -10.69 -6.38
CA TRP A 91 -5.07 -10.80 -6.25
C TRP A 91 -5.74 -9.41 -6.31
N PHE A 92 -5.18 -8.45 -5.58
CA PHE A 92 -5.71 -7.09 -5.54
C PHE A 92 -5.70 -6.44 -6.93
N LEU A 93 -4.62 -6.58 -7.66
CA LEU A 93 -4.50 -6.01 -9.01
C LEU A 93 -5.48 -6.66 -9.99
N GLU A 94 -5.71 -7.97 -9.88
CA GLU A 94 -6.68 -8.66 -10.72
C GLU A 94 -8.09 -8.15 -10.50
N HIS A 95 -8.45 -7.83 -9.26
CA HIS A 95 -9.82 -7.46 -8.90
C HIS A 95 -10.06 -5.94 -8.91
N PHE A 96 -9.06 -5.14 -8.63
CA PHE A 96 -9.19 -3.70 -8.46
C PHE A 96 -8.21 -2.88 -9.31
N GLY A 97 -7.47 -3.51 -10.21
CA GLY A 97 -6.43 -2.84 -11.00
C GLY A 97 -6.95 -1.71 -11.89
N ASP A 98 -8.22 -1.74 -12.27
CA ASP A 98 -8.86 -0.71 -13.10
C ASP A 98 -9.76 0.22 -12.28
N THR A 99 -9.73 0.10 -10.96
CA THR A 99 -10.57 0.90 -10.06
C THR A 99 -9.83 2.17 -9.65
N ASP A 100 -10.53 3.29 -9.60
CA ASP A 100 -10.01 4.51 -9.00
C ASP A 100 -9.92 4.34 -7.49
N LEU A 101 -8.73 4.40 -6.93
CA LEU A 101 -8.48 4.19 -5.52
C LEU A 101 -8.40 5.49 -4.71
N GLU A 102 -8.59 6.64 -5.35
CA GLU A 102 -8.56 7.92 -4.67
C GLU A 102 -9.58 7.95 -3.52
N ASN A 103 -9.11 8.32 -2.32
CA ASN A 103 -9.90 8.37 -1.10
C ASN A 103 -10.44 7.02 -0.62
N ARG A 104 -9.94 5.92 -1.15
CA ARG A 104 -10.34 4.58 -0.72
C ARG A 104 -9.26 3.92 0.12
N VAL A 105 -9.70 3.25 1.19
CA VAL A 105 -8.81 2.49 2.07
C VAL A 105 -9.24 1.03 2.02
N PHE A 106 -8.29 0.14 1.79
CA PHE A 106 -8.50 -1.30 1.80
C PHE A 106 -7.71 -1.94 2.92
N GLN A 107 -8.31 -2.92 3.59
CA GLN A 107 -7.57 -3.87 4.40
C GLN A 107 -7.79 -5.26 3.82
N LEU A 108 -6.73 -5.85 3.29
CA LEU A 108 -6.77 -7.18 2.69
C LEU A 108 -6.40 -8.21 3.75
N ARG A 109 -7.30 -9.16 4.00
CA ARG A 109 -7.13 -10.23 4.98
C ARG A 109 -6.93 -11.55 4.26
N ASP A 110 -6.73 -12.64 5.02
CA ASP A 110 -6.45 -13.95 4.42
C ASP A 110 -7.55 -14.40 3.46
N ARG A 111 -8.82 -14.22 3.82
CA ARG A 111 -9.97 -14.69 3.02
C ARG A 111 -10.98 -13.61 2.68
N THR A 112 -10.86 -12.45 3.28
CA THR A 112 -11.82 -11.36 3.10
C THR A 112 -11.07 -10.04 2.92
N TYR A 113 -11.82 -9.00 2.63
CA TYR A 113 -11.29 -7.64 2.68
C TYR A 113 -12.34 -6.68 3.20
N VAL A 114 -11.88 -5.55 3.70
CA VAL A 114 -12.74 -4.44 4.15
C VAL A 114 -12.29 -3.20 3.39
N THR A 115 -13.23 -2.39 2.96
CA THR A 115 -12.92 -1.13 2.28
C THR A 115 -13.90 -0.05 2.70
N TYR A 116 -13.42 1.19 2.71
CA TYR A 116 -14.26 2.35 2.94
C TYR A 116 -13.70 3.55 2.15
N THR A 117 -14.55 4.53 1.94
CA THR A 117 -14.18 5.80 1.33
C THR A 117 -13.99 6.81 2.46
N ALA A 118 -12.80 7.39 2.52
CA ALA A 118 -12.47 8.36 3.57
C ALA A 118 -12.84 9.77 3.15
#